data_d95fdfeab5cd82f7267e7cba53a73f00
#
_entry.id   d95fdfeab5cd82f7267e7cba53a73f00
#
_cell.length_a   1.000
_cell.length_b   1.000
_cell.length_c   1.000
_cell.angle_alpha   90.00
_cell.angle_beta   90.00
_cell.angle_gamma   90.00
#
_symmetry.space_group_name_H-M   'P 1'
#
loop_
_entity.id
_entity.type
_entity.pdbx_description
1 polymer ?
#
loop_
_entity_poly.entity_id
_entity_poly.type
_entity_poly.pdbx_seq_one_letter_code
_entity_poly.pdbx_strand_id
1 'polypeptide(L)'
;PRGEKELIGPFHTFMTGDTIEWFEKKGVPLKIEEDGRMFPESNSSKTIIDCFLDEAKRLHVEVLKQHPVKSIQKEENDWMVETEQTNYKAKKIVIATGSNVKIWKLLTKLGHTTLPPIPSLFTFNIKDNRIKDLPGIVTNASVSVLSKNNKTNLESEGPLLITHWGLSGPAILKLSAWGA
;
A
#
# COMPACT_ATOMS: atom_id res chain seq x y z
N PRO A 1 -0.85 -13.77 6.08
CA PRO A 1 -1.77 -12.63 6.05
C PRO A 1 -3.12 -13.01 5.43
N ARG A 2 -4.14 -12.22 5.65
CA ARG A 2 -5.48 -12.44 5.08
C ARG A 2 -5.50 -12.15 3.59
N GLY A 3 -6.32 -12.89 2.80
CA GLY A 3 -6.46 -12.71 1.36
C GLY A 3 -5.43 -13.44 0.51
N GLU A 4 -4.59 -14.27 1.10
CA GLU A 4 -3.55 -15.02 0.38
C GLU A 4 -4.15 -15.91 -0.71
N LYS A 5 -5.16 -16.69 -0.37
CA LYS A 5 -5.79 -17.64 -1.30
C LYS A 5 -6.51 -16.95 -2.45
N GLU A 6 -7.17 -15.82 -2.16
CA GLU A 6 -7.91 -15.02 -3.12
C GLU A 6 -6.99 -14.33 -4.13
N LEU A 7 -5.74 -14.07 -3.76
CA LEU A 7 -4.77 -13.37 -4.60
C LEU A 7 -3.89 -14.32 -5.44
N ILE A 8 -3.91 -15.63 -5.19
CA ILE A 8 -3.09 -16.59 -5.94
C ILE A 8 -3.33 -16.47 -7.46
N GLY A 9 -4.59 -16.46 -7.91
CA GLY A 9 -4.93 -16.35 -9.32
C GLY A 9 -4.38 -15.09 -9.99
N PRO A 10 -4.68 -13.88 -9.48
CA PRO A 10 -4.11 -12.63 -9.99
C PRO A 10 -2.58 -12.61 -10.01
N PHE A 11 -1.92 -13.12 -8.97
CA PHE A 11 -0.45 -13.17 -8.92
C PHE A 11 0.15 -14.13 -9.96
N HIS A 12 -0.53 -15.20 -10.32
CA HIS A 12 -0.08 -16.06 -11.43
C HIS A 12 -0.24 -15.41 -12.81
N THR A 13 -1.14 -14.43 -12.95
CA THR A 13 -1.33 -13.69 -14.19
C THR A 13 -0.28 -12.59 -14.38
N PHE A 14 0.13 -11.94 -13.29
CA PHE A 14 1.16 -10.90 -13.30
C PHE A 14 1.94 -10.97 -11.99
N MET A 15 3.17 -11.47 -12.07
CA MET A 15 4.03 -11.76 -10.94
C MET A 15 5.02 -10.61 -10.66
N THR A 16 5.78 -10.75 -9.60
CA THR A 16 6.86 -9.82 -9.26
C THR A 16 7.93 -9.75 -10.36
N GLY A 17 8.27 -10.90 -10.97
CA GLY A 17 9.19 -10.97 -12.11
C GLY A 17 8.69 -10.16 -13.31
N ASP A 18 7.39 -10.26 -13.62
CA ASP A 18 6.78 -9.49 -14.72
C ASP A 18 6.85 -7.97 -14.44
N THR A 19 6.70 -7.58 -13.17
CA THR A 19 6.86 -6.17 -12.75
C THR A 19 8.29 -5.68 -12.97
N ILE A 20 9.29 -6.48 -12.59
CA ILE A 20 10.71 -6.16 -12.78
C ILE A 20 10.99 -6.00 -14.28
N GLU A 21 10.65 -7.01 -15.08
CA GLU A 21 10.83 -7.00 -16.53
C GLU A 21 10.15 -5.80 -17.20
N TRP A 22 8.96 -5.42 -16.72
CA TRP A 22 8.24 -4.27 -17.25
C TRP A 22 9.02 -2.96 -17.04
N PHE A 23 9.58 -2.72 -15.85
CA PHE A 23 10.38 -1.54 -15.57
C PHE A 23 11.71 -1.54 -16.34
N GLU A 24 12.40 -2.67 -16.39
CA GLU A 24 13.66 -2.81 -17.12
C GLU A 24 13.47 -2.55 -18.62
N LYS A 25 12.41 -3.09 -19.24
CA LYS A 25 12.03 -2.82 -20.64
C LYS A 25 11.71 -1.34 -20.89
N LYS A 26 11.39 -0.58 -19.85
CA LYS A 26 11.18 0.88 -19.91
C LYS A 26 12.43 1.69 -19.59
N GLY A 27 13.58 1.05 -19.43
CA GLY A 27 14.84 1.70 -19.13
C GLY A 27 14.99 2.12 -17.66
N VAL A 28 14.24 1.51 -16.75
CA VAL A 28 14.36 1.73 -15.31
C VAL A 28 15.03 0.52 -14.68
N PRO A 29 16.35 0.52 -14.48
CA PRO A 29 17.04 -0.56 -13.79
C PRO A 29 16.65 -0.59 -12.31
N LEU A 30 16.42 -1.81 -11.81
CA LEU A 30 16.03 -2.06 -10.44
C LEU A 30 17.13 -2.81 -9.70
N LYS A 31 17.25 -2.57 -8.39
CA LYS A 31 18.11 -3.31 -7.48
C LYS A 31 17.30 -3.97 -6.37
N ILE A 32 17.79 -5.11 -5.90
CA ILE A 32 17.25 -5.83 -4.76
C ILE A 32 18.05 -5.46 -3.52
N GLU A 33 17.39 -5.01 -2.48
CA GLU A 33 18.00 -4.78 -1.16
C GLU A 33 18.14 -6.12 -0.40
N GLU A 34 18.97 -6.15 0.63
CA GLU A 34 19.25 -7.37 1.43
C GLU A 34 18.00 -8.03 2.02
N ASP A 35 16.97 -7.23 2.29
CA ASP A 35 15.68 -7.71 2.81
C ASP A 35 14.67 -8.11 1.72
N GLY A 36 15.10 -8.18 0.46
CA GLY A 36 14.28 -8.55 -0.70
C GLY A 36 13.40 -7.44 -1.27
N ARG A 37 13.45 -6.22 -0.73
CA ARG A 37 12.74 -5.08 -1.31
C ARG A 37 13.40 -4.62 -2.61
N MET A 38 12.59 -4.18 -3.55
CA MET A 38 13.04 -3.67 -4.84
C MET A 38 12.98 -2.14 -4.87
N PHE A 39 14.05 -1.53 -5.37
CA PHE A 39 14.15 -0.09 -5.57
C PHE A 39 14.75 0.22 -6.95
N PRO A 40 14.47 1.40 -7.54
CA PRO A 40 15.23 1.85 -8.69
C PRO A 40 16.69 2.11 -8.28
N GLU A 41 17.64 1.78 -9.14
CA GLU A 41 19.07 2.04 -8.88
C GLU A 41 19.36 3.52 -8.57
N SER A 42 18.55 4.42 -9.12
CA SER A 42 18.61 5.87 -8.83
C SER A 42 18.29 6.25 -7.39
N ASN A 43 17.74 5.33 -6.58
CA ASN A 43 17.20 5.59 -5.23
C ASN A 43 16.16 6.72 -5.17
N SER A 44 15.51 7.03 -6.28
CA SER A 44 14.52 8.11 -6.37
C SER A 44 13.16 7.58 -6.80
N SER A 45 12.13 7.82 -6.00
CA SER A 45 10.74 7.53 -6.39
C SER A 45 10.31 8.29 -7.64
N LYS A 46 10.96 9.43 -7.94
CA LYS A 46 10.71 10.20 -9.16
C LYS A 46 10.94 9.36 -10.43
N THR A 47 11.97 8.51 -10.45
CA THR A 47 12.25 7.61 -11.59
C THR A 47 11.06 6.70 -11.90
N ILE A 48 10.40 6.16 -10.87
CA ILE A 48 9.22 5.31 -11.03
C ILE A 48 8.03 6.14 -11.53
N ILE A 49 7.83 7.33 -10.96
CA ILE A 49 6.73 8.24 -11.35
C ILE A 49 6.90 8.66 -12.82
N ASP A 50 8.10 9.09 -13.20
CA ASP A 50 8.39 9.54 -14.57
C ASP A 50 8.17 8.38 -15.55
N CYS A 51 8.60 7.15 -15.24
CA CYS A 51 8.37 5.97 -16.06
C CYS A 51 6.86 5.75 -16.35
N PHE A 52 6.01 5.85 -15.34
CA PHE A 52 4.55 5.73 -15.53
C PHE A 52 3.97 6.88 -16.36
N LEU A 53 4.43 8.11 -16.13
CA LEU A 53 3.94 9.29 -16.85
C LEU A 53 4.36 9.25 -18.34
N ASP A 54 5.58 8.83 -18.61
CA ASP A 54 6.10 8.70 -19.97
C ASP A 54 5.35 7.58 -20.74
N GLU A 55 5.06 6.47 -20.06
CA GLU A 55 4.29 5.39 -20.66
C GLU A 55 2.84 5.80 -20.89
N ALA A 56 2.21 6.51 -19.97
CA ALA A 56 0.88 7.08 -20.14
C ALA A 56 0.84 8.01 -21.36
N LYS A 57 1.82 8.89 -21.51
CA LYS A 57 1.96 9.79 -22.65
C LYS A 57 2.14 9.02 -23.95
N ARG A 58 3.01 8.01 -23.99
CA ARG A 58 3.25 7.15 -25.17
C ARG A 58 1.99 6.43 -25.62
N LEU A 59 1.15 6.01 -24.67
CA LEU A 59 -0.11 5.30 -24.92
C LEU A 59 -1.32 6.23 -25.07
N HIS A 60 -1.10 7.55 -25.11
CA HIS A 60 -2.18 8.56 -25.17
C HIS A 60 -3.20 8.44 -24.02
N VAL A 61 -2.74 8.02 -22.84
CA VAL A 61 -3.56 8.02 -21.62
C VAL A 61 -3.51 9.40 -21.00
N GLU A 62 -4.65 10.03 -20.85
CA GLU A 62 -4.77 11.34 -20.21
C GLU A 62 -4.73 11.18 -18.68
N VAL A 63 -3.80 11.87 -18.02
CA VAL A 63 -3.65 11.86 -16.56
C VAL A 63 -4.17 13.17 -15.99
N LEU A 64 -5.38 13.16 -15.45
CA LEU A 64 -6.03 14.31 -14.87
C LEU A 64 -5.72 14.42 -13.38
N LYS A 65 -4.89 15.39 -13.01
CA LYS A 65 -4.55 15.68 -11.61
C LYS A 65 -5.59 16.63 -11.01
N GLN A 66 -5.74 16.59 -9.68
CA GLN A 66 -6.65 17.46 -8.94
C GLN A 66 -8.12 17.33 -9.38
N HIS A 67 -8.53 16.13 -9.78
CA HIS A 67 -9.90 15.78 -10.16
C HIS A 67 -10.50 14.81 -9.13
N PRO A 68 -10.79 15.26 -7.90
CA PRO A 68 -11.39 14.39 -6.89
C PRO A 68 -12.79 13.96 -7.34
N VAL A 69 -13.02 12.65 -7.33
CA VAL A 69 -14.31 12.06 -7.69
C VAL A 69 -15.32 12.27 -6.56
N LYS A 70 -16.47 12.86 -6.88
CA LYS A 70 -17.59 13.14 -5.96
C LYS A 70 -18.65 12.04 -6.00
N SER A 71 -18.99 11.61 -7.22
CA SER A 71 -19.98 10.55 -7.42
C SER A 71 -19.65 9.67 -8.62
N ILE A 72 -20.19 8.46 -8.59
CA ILE A 72 -20.14 7.50 -9.69
C ILE A 72 -21.55 6.95 -9.81
N GLN A 73 -22.11 7.01 -11.01
CA GLN A 73 -23.46 6.53 -11.28
C GLN A 73 -23.49 5.67 -12.55
N LYS A 74 -24.31 4.63 -12.54
CA LYS A 74 -24.54 3.79 -13.71
C LYS A 74 -25.70 4.41 -14.53
N GLU A 75 -25.45 4.67 -15.81
CA GLU A 75 -26.44 5.11 -16.77
C GLU A 75 -26.56 4.08 -17.89
N GLU A 76 -27.67 3.37 -17.99
CA GLU A 76 -27.90 2.32 -19.01
C GLU A 76 -26.65 1.51 -19.37
N ASN A 77 -25.94 1.93 -20.44
CA ASN A 77 -24.73 1.28 -20.95
C ASN A 77 -23.41 1.95 -20.54
N ASP A 78 -23.46 3.11 -19.89
CA ASP A 78 -22.31 3.93 -19.56
C ASP A 78 -22.23 4.24 -18.06
N TRP A 79 -21.15 4.82 -17.67
CA TRP A 79 -20.91 5.34 -16.32
C TRP A 79 -20.72 6.83 -16.37
N MET A 80 -21.36 7.55 -15.46
CA MET A 80 -21.11 8.97 -15.20
C MET A 80 -20.22 9.12 -13.97
N VAL A 81 -19.09 9.79 -14.13
CA VAL A 81 -18.16 10.13 -13.06
C VAL A 81 -18.15 11.62 -12.86
N GLU A 82 -18.68 12.07 -11.75
CA GLU A 82 -18.71 13.49 -11.38
C GLU A 82 -17.44 13.84 -10.59
N THR A 83 -16.79 14.94 -10.97
CA THR A 83 -15.65 15.52 -10.25
C THR A 83 -15.98 16.94 -9.80
N GLU A 84 -15.02 17.63 -9.18
CA GLU A 84 -15.18 19.04 -8.84
C GLU A 84 -15.13 19.94 -10.07
N GLN A 85 -14.46 19.52 -11.13
CA GLN A 85 -14.24 20.33 -12.32
C GLN A 85 -15.30 20.07 -13.40
N THR A 86 -15.59 18.80 -13.68
CA THR A 86 -16.51 18.41 -14.76
C THR A 86 -16.99 16.97 -14.57
N ASN A 87 -17.88 16.53 -15.45
CA ASN A 87 -18.38 15.17 -15.49
C ASN A 87 -17.74 14.41 -16.65
N TYR A 88 -17.42 13.15 -16.41
CA TYR A 88 -16.85 12.24 -17.41
C TYR A 88 -17.79 11.07 -17.65
N LYS A 89 -17.98 10.75 -18.94
CA LYS A 89 -18.73 9.57 -19.36
C LYS A 89 -17.78 8.46 -19.78
N ALA A 90 -17.95 7.24 -19.28
CA ALA A 90 -17.08 6.11 -19.56
C ALA A 90 -17.87 4.82 -19.71
N LYS A 91 -17.44 3.95 -20.64
CA LYS A 91 -18.03 2.60 -20.79
C LYS A 91 -17.63 1.66 -19.68
N LYS A 92 -16.43 1.84 -19.12
CA LYS A 92 -15.87 1.01 -18.03
C LYS A 92 -15.10 1.88 -17.06
N ILE A 93 -15.13 1.53 -15.78
CA ILE A 93 -14.37 2.19 -14.71
C ILE A 93 -13.52 1.13 -14.01
N VAL A 94 -12.26 1.49 -13.76
CA VAL A 94 -11.36 0.72 -12.89
C VAL A 94 -11.10 1.52 -11.63
N ILE A 95 -11.40 0.97 -10.46
CA ILE A 95 -11.14 1.58 -9.16
C ILE A 95 -9.80 1.04 -8.65
N ALA A 96 -8.78 1.88 -8.63
CA ALA A 96 -7.43 1.54 -8.18
C ALA A 96 -6.89 2.61 -7.19
N THR A 97 -7.71 3.01 -6.23
CA THR A 97 -7.49 4.17 -5.35
C THR A 97 -6.86 3.82 -4.01
N GLY A 98 -6.43 2.56 -3.82
CA GLY A 98 -5.90 2.09 -2.55
C GLY A 98 -6.87 2.26 -1.39
N SER A 99 -6.35 2.57 -0.20
CA SER A 99 -7.13 2.71 1.04
C SER A 99 -7.88 4.05 1.14
N ASN A 100 -8.67 4.39 0.12
CA ASN A 100 -9.43 5.63 0.09
C ASN A 100 -10.87 5.42 0.59
N VAL A 101 -11.12 5.79 1.85
CA VAL A 101 -12.43 5.64 2.51
C VAL A 101 -13.55 6.39 1.79
N LYS A 102 -13.27 7.54 1.13
CA LYS A 102 -14.29 8.27 0.37
C LYS A 102 -14.78 7.45 -0.83
N ILE A 103 -13.86 6.82 -1.53
CA ILE A 103 -14.21 5.94 -2.67
C ILE A 103 -14.96 4.69 -2.19
N TRP A 104 -14.58 4.09 -1.07
CA TRP A 104 -15.33 2.95 -0.52
C TRP A 104 -16.78 3.29 -0.21
N LYS A 105 -17.06 4.51 0.30
CA LYS A 105 -18.43 5.00 0.48
C LYS A 105 -19.19 5.14 -0.85
N LEU A 106 -18.53 5.53 -1.93
CA LEU A 106 -19.14 5.55 -3.26
C LEU A 106 -19.48 4.12 -3.74
N LEU A 107 -18.57 3.16 -3.53
CA LEU A 107 -18.82 1.76 -3.87
C LEU A 107 -19.99 1.19 -3.08
N THR A 108 -20.12 1.52 -1.81
CA THR A 108 -21.31 1.12 -1.00
C THR A 108 -22.60 1.69 -1.58
N LYS A 109 -22.61 2.93 -2.06
CA LYS A 109 -23.77 3.52 -2.74
C LYS A 109 -24.13 2.82 -4.05
N LEU A 110 -23.17 2.19 -4.72
CA LEU A 110 -23.36 1.39 -5.92
C LEU A 110 -23.81 -0.04 -5.61
N GLY A 111 -24.05 -0.38 -4.34
CA GLY A 111 -24.52 -1.70 -3.91
C GLY A 111 -23.43 -2.70 -3.55
N HIS A 112 -22.14 -2.29 -3.55
CA HIS A 112 -21.06 -3.17 -3.10
C HIS A 112 -21.00 -3.24 -1.59
N THR A 113 -20.74 -4.43 -1.05
CA THR A 113 -20.44 -4.62 0.36
C THR A 113 -18.98 -4.28 0.61
N THR A 114 -18.71 -3.29 1.47
CA THR A 114 -17.37 -2.95 1.90
C THR A 114 -17.16 -3.39 3.35
N LEU A 115 -16.16 -4.22 3.57
CA LEU A 115 -15.78 -4.61 4.93
C LEU A 115 -14.89 -3.52 5.54
N PRO A 116 -15.04 -3.22 6.84
CA PRO A 116 -14.17 -2.27 7.52
C PRO A 116 -12.71 -2.70 7.39
N PRO A 117 -11.79 -1.79 7.04
CA PRO A 117 -10.38 -2.12 6.97
C PRO A 117 -9.81 -2.41 8.36
N ILE A 118 -8.92 -3.37 8.42
CA ILE A 118 -8.14 -3.66 9.63
C ILE A 118 -6.69 -3.31 9.34
N PRO A 119 -5.99 -2.62 10.25
CA PRO A 119 -4.57 -2.36 10.09
C PRO A 119 -3.80 -3.67 9.85
N SER A 120 -2.95 -3.70 8.82
CA SER A 120 -2.12 -4.87 8.52
C SER A 120 -0.65 -4.65 8.84
N LEU A 121 -0.20 -3.40 8.79
CA LEU A 121 1.12 -2.97 9.23
C LEU A 121 0.95 -1.71 10.07
N PHE A 122 1.35 -1.74 11.32
CA PHE A 122 1.19 -0.61 12.23
C PHE A 122 2.31 -0.56 13.27
N THR A 123 2.49 0.62 13.83
CA THR A 123 3.42 0.88 14.93
C THR A 123 2.73 0.62 16.27
N PHE A 124 3.48 0.26 17.29
CA PHE A 124 2.94 0.09 18.63
C PHE A 124 3.06 1.40 19.42
N ASN A 125 1.94 1.91 19.91
CA ASN A 125 1.92 3.02 20.85
C ASN A 125 2.27 2.49 22.25
N ILE A 126 3.44 2.90 22.76
CA ILE A 126 3.97 2.43 24.03
C ILE A 126 4.34 3.66 24.87
N LYS A 127 3.69 3.79 26.02
CA LYS A 127 4.01 4.81 27.03
C LYS A 127 4.94 4.19 28.07
N ASP A 128 6.25 4.32 27.85
CA ASP A 128 7.27 3.79 28.75
C ASP A 128 8.36 4.85 28.96
N ASN A 129 8.65 5.14 30.22
CA ASN A 129 9.65 6.13 30.57
C ASN A 129 11.07 5.76 30.11
N ARG A 130 11.36 4.47 29.90
CA ARG A 130 12.67 3.99 29.43
C ARG A 130 12.99 4.42 27.99
N ILE A 131 11.97 4.70 27.17
CA ILE A 131 12.13 5.09 25.75
C ILE A 131 11.74 6.54 25.50
N LYS A 132 11.27 7.27 26.49
CA LYS A 132 10.67 8.62 26.38
C LYS A 132 11.63 9.63 25.72
N ASP A 133 12.91 9.56 26.07
CA ASP A 133 13.93 10.53 25.64
C ASP A 133 14.82 9.96 24.51
N LEU A 134 14.39 8.87 23.85
CA LEU A 134 15.14 8.16 22.82
C LEU A 134 14.53 8.17 21.41
N PRO A 135 13.56 9.06 21.05
CA PRO A 135 13.01 9.07 19.71
C PRO A 135 14.07 9.32 18.64
N GLY A 136 13.99 8.58 17.53
CA GLY A 136 14.94 8.63 16.43
C GLY A 136 16.06 7.59 16.51
N ILE A 137 16.23 6.90 17.63
CA ILE A 137 17.21 5.83 17.77
C ILE A 137 16.73 4.60 16.99
N VAL A 138 17.63 4.06 16.16
CA VAL A 138 17.46 2.79 15.46
C VAL A 138 18.47 1.78 16.00
N THR A 139 18.00 0.59 16.34
CA THR A 139 18.86 -0.51 16.79
C THR A 139 18.33 -1.84 16.28
N ASN A 140 19.20 -2.84 16.12
CA ASN A 140 18.74 -4.21 15.90
C ASN A 140 18.25 -4.81 17.22
N ALA A 141 17.08 -5.41 17.18
CA ALA A 141 16.46 -6.03 18.36
C ALA A 141 15.64 -7.26 18.00
N SER A 142 15.57 -8.21 18.90
CA SER A 142 14.57 -9.25 18.91
C SER A 142 13.37 -8.76 19.71
N VAL A 143 12.18 -8.83 19.12
CA VAL A 143 10.93 -8.30 19.71
C VAL A 143 9.90 -9.39 19.74
N SER A 144 9.19 -9.49 20.87
CA SER A 144 8.10 -10.45 21.02
C SER A 144 6.82 -9.78 21.54
N VAL A 145 5.66 -10.27 21.09
CA VAL A 145 4.36 -9.92 21.68
C VAL A 145 3.98 -11.01 22.67
N LEU A 146 3.87 -10.62 23.93
CA LEU A 146 3.43 -11.54 24.97
C LEU A 146 1.89 -11.64 24.94
N SER A 147 1.37 -12.78 24.53
CA SER A 147 -0.06 -13.06 24.59
C SER A 147 -0.45 -13.43 26.03
N LYS A 148 -1.57 -12.87 26.54
CA LYS A 148 -2.12 -13.23 27.84
C LYS A 148 -2.48 -14.73 27.98
N ASN A 149 -2.64 -15.44 26.86
CA ASN A 149 -3.06 -16.84 26.83
C ASN A 149 -1.91 -17.81 26.48
N ASN A 150 -0.67 -17.38 26.45
CA ASN A 150 0.54 -18.20 26.21
C ASN A 150 0.50 -19.16 25.00
N LYS A 151 -0.42 -18.95 24.04
CA LYS A 151 -0.61 -19.90 22.93
C LYS A 151 0.23 -19.63 21.68
N THR A 152 0.75 -18.41 21.53
CA THR A 152 1.65 -18.07 20.42
C THR A 152 2.56 -16.93 20.84
N ASN A 153 3.86 -17.21 20.93
CA ASN A 153 4.87 -16.14 20.97
C ASN A 153 5.06 -15.66 19.54
N LEU A 154 4.61 -14.42 19.26
CA LEU A 154 4.94 -13.77 18.01
C LEU A 154 6.29 -13.08 18.19
N GLU A 155 7.28 -13.49 17.44
CA GLU A 155 8.65 -12.96 17.52
C GLU A 155 9.11 -12.43 16.16
N SER A 156 9.89 -11.37 16.19
CA SER A 156 10.51 -10.79 15.00
C SER A 156 11.86 -10.19 15.38
N GLU A 157 12.83 -10.33 14.49
CA GLU A 157 14.16 -9.76 14.64
C GLU A 157 14.46 -8.78 13.50
N GLY A 158 15.24 -7.75 13.80
CA GLY A 158 15.69 -6.75 12.84
C GLY A 158 15.71 -5.33 13.38
N PRO A 159 15.83 -4.32 12.48
CA PRO A 159 15.83 -2.92 12.87
C PRO A 159 14.54 -2.50 13.59
N LEU A 160 14.71 -1.90 14.77
CA LEU A 160 13.68 -1.30 15.59
C LEU A 160 13.94 0.19 15.67
N LEU A 161 12.91 1.00 15.46
CA LEU A 161 12.95 2.45 15.60
C LEU A 161 12.13 2.89 16.81
N ILE A 162 12.74 3.65 17.71
CA ILE A 162 12.04 4.33 18.80
C ILE A 162 11.45 5.64 18.23
N THR A 163 10.15 5.84 18.47
CA THR A 163 9.41 7.02 18.03
C THR A 163 8.89 7.80 19.25
N HIS A 164 8.38 9.01 19.03
CA HIS A 164 7.75 9.83 20.08
C HIS A 164 6.51 9.18 20.71
N TRP A 165 5.90 8.20 20.05
CA TRP A 165 4.69 7.52 20.52
C TRP A 165 4.90 6.05 20.87
N GLY A 166 6.10 5.50 20.65
CA GLY A 166 6.41 4.10 20.96
C GLY A 166 7.42 3.49 20.00
N LEU A 167 7.12 2.32 19.44
CA LEU A 167 8.05 1.54 18.65
C LEU A 167 7.56 1.34 17.22
N SER A 168 8.49 1.41 16.27
CA SER A 168 8.32 1.19 14.83
C SER A 168 9.55 0.45 14.25
N GLY A 169 9.69 0.46 12.95
CA GLY A 169 10.79 -0.19 12.23
C GLY A 169 10.42 -1.57 11.72
N PRO A 170 11.27 -2.18 10.86
CA PRO A 170 10.97 -3.45 10.21
C PRO A 170 10.58 -4.58 11.15
N ALA A 171 11.26 -4.74 12.29
CA ALA A 171 10.93 -5.77 13.28
C ALA A 171 9.50 -5.60 13.84
N ILE A 172 9.10 -4.36 14.14
CA ILE A 172 7.76 -4.03 14.66
C ILE A 172 6.68 -4.20 13.60
N LEU A 173 6.93 -3.72 12.37
CA LEU A 173 5.97 -3.84 11.27
C LEU A 173 5.72 -5.31 10.88
N LYS A 174 6.76 -6.14 10.86
CA LYS A 174 6.65 -7.57 10.66
C LYS A 174 5.78 -8.24 11.72
N LEU A 175 6.02 -7.90 12.99
CA LEU A 175 5.28 -8.41 14.13
C LEU A 175 3.81 -7.97 14.09
N SER A 176 3.52 -6.72 13.71
CA SER A 176 2.17 -6.19 13.62
C SER A 176 1.33 -6.89 12.56
N ALA A 177 1.92 -7.38 11.47
CA ALA A 177 1.22 -8.13 10.44
C ALA A 177 0.58 -9.44 10.96
N TRP A 178 1.18 -10.03 11.98
CA TRP A 178 0.70 -11.26 12.61
C TRP A 178 -0.20 -10.99 13.84
N GLY A 179 -0.01 -9.83 14.49
CA GLY A 179 -0.73 -9.44 15.70
C GLY A 179 -2.03 -8.65 15.49
N ALA A 180 -2.41 -8.41 14.24
CA ALA A 180 -3.61 -7.63 13.89
C ALA A 180 -4.91 -8.43 14.04
#